data_96a1a66290d45391e650ce9f3925cc05
#
_entry.id   96a1a66290d45391e650ce9f3925cc05
#
_cell.length_a   1.000
_cell.length_b   1.000
_cell.length_c   1.000
_cell.angle_alpha   90.00
_cell.angle_beta   90.00
_cell.angle_gamma   90.00
#
_symmetry.space_group_name_H-M   'P 1'
#
loop_
_entity.id
_entity.type
_entity.pdbx_description
1 polymer ?
#
loop_
_entity_poly.entity_id
_entity_poly.type
_entity_poly.pdbx_seq_one_letter_code
_entity_poly.pdbx_strand_id
1 'polypeptide(L)'
;MPRRCKCKYTGEWGDIERFIKTKYGYFKDEAAYQGWLVEKEKRARLDEARNEIIHIIAFDFLGCPEGTPPPRLIFKKIQELKDYGYDAILETIKVKYDSIKWASTHKTFRDTSGQIAYIFAIISNNILNVYKKLKAEKEREARKQKLREQPDLNTEMIVDGINIDDGKPKLINKNTNLKKFLEEGDEY
;
A
#
# COMPACT_ATOMS: atom_id res chain seq x y z
N MET A 1 -37.92 -21.64 -22.17
CA MET A 1 -36.50 -21.86 -21.80
C MET A 1 -36.13 -20.84 -20.76
N PRO A 2 -35.47 -21.23 -19.65
CA PRO A 2 -35.05 -20.28 -18.63
C PRO A 2 -34.05 -19.28 -19.23
N ARG A 3 -34.19 -18.01 -18.88
CA ARG A 3 -33.28 -16.96 -19.34
C ARG A 3 -31.96 -17.07 -18.62
N ARG A 4 -30.84 -17.17 -19.34
CA ARG A 4 -29.50 -17.28 -18.76
C ARG A 4 -28.83 -15.89 -18.70
N CYS A 5 -28.09 -15.66 -17.64
CA CYS A 5 -27.24 -14.46 -17.48
C CYS A 5 -25.84 -14.85 -17.01
N LYS A 6 -24.90 -13.91 -17.14
CA LYS A 6 -23.50 -14.09 -16.76
C LYS A 6 -23.20 -13.30 -15.49
N CYS A 7 -22.58 -13.93 -14.50
CA CYS A 7 -22.09 -13.22 -13.31
C CYS A 7 -21.00 -12.22 -13.71
N LYS A 8 -21.17 -10.97 -13.28
CA LYS A 8 -20.25 -9.88 -13.64
C LYS A 8 -18.87 -10.04 -13.00
N TYR A 9 -18.79 -10.71 -11.87
CA TYR A 9 -17.54 -10.92 -11.13
C TYR A 9 -16.84 -12.21 -11.51
N THR A 10 -17.53 -13.34 -11.38
CA THR A 10 -16.93 -14.67 -11.64
C THR A 10 -16.92 -15.07 -13.11
N GLY A 11 -17.79 -14.45 -13.92
CA GLY A 11 -17.93 -14.82 -15.33
C GLY A 11 -18.77 -16.08 -15.57
N GLU A 12 -19.30 -16.72 -14.54
CA GLU A 12 -20.11 -17.93 -14.64
C GLU A 12 -21.49 -17.63 -15.23
N TRP A 13 -22.03 -18.59 -15.98
CA TRP A 13 -23.39 -18.53 -16.54
C TRP A 13 -24.37 -19.28 -15.66
N GLY A 14 -25.54 -18.70 -15.43
CA GLY A 14 -26.62 -19.33 -14.66
C GLY A 14 -27.99 -18.79 -15.01
N ASP A 15 -29.02 -19.33 -14.36
CA ASP A 15 -30.39 -18.87 -14.53
C ASP A 15 -30.58 -17.51 -13.87
N ILE A 16 -31.24 -16.60 -14.59
CA ILE A 16 -31.44 -15.22 -14.13
C ILE A 16 -32.21 -15.14 -12.79
N GLU A 17 -33.07 -16.13 -12.52
CA GLU A 17 -33.90 -16.21 -11.29
C GLU A 17 -33.05 -16.54 -10.04
N ARG A 18 -31.87 -17.17 -10.25
CA ARG A 18 -30.94 -17.53 -9.16
C ARG A 18 -29.88 -16.48 -8.87
N PHE A 19 -29.77 -15.49 -9.76
CA PHE A 19 -28.76 -14.44 -9.64
C PHE A 19 -29.32 -13.19 -8.97
N ILE A 20 -28.49 -12.54 -8.20
CA ILE A 20 -28.84 -11.24 -7.59
C ILE A 20 -28.71 -10.16 -8.66
N LYS A 21 -29.81 -9.45 -8.92
CA LYS A 21 -29.84 -8.30 -9.83
C LYS A 21 -29.51 -7.03 -9.06
N THR A 22 -28.49 -6.33 -9.47
CA THR A 22 -28.10 -5.02 -8.92
C THR A 22 -28.09 -3.95 -10.01
N LYS A 23 -27.90 -2.70 -9.63
CA LYS A 23 -27.68 -1.60 -10.61
C LYS A 23 -26.43 -1.78 -11.48
N TYR A 24 -25.52 -2.67 -11.09
CA TYR A 24 -24.29 -2.95 -11.82
C TYR A 24 -24.35 -4.21 -12.70
N GLY A 25 -25.41 -4.99 -12.61
CA GLY A 25 -25.61 -6.22 -13.35
C GLY A 25 -26.01 -7.41 -12.48
N TYR A 26 -25.79 -8.62 -12.98
CA TYR A 26 -26.14 -9.87 -12.30
C TYR A 26 -24.92 -10.47 -11.60
N PHE A 27 -25.13 -10.96 -10.38
CA PHE A 27 -24.10 -11.64 -9.56
C PHE A 27 -24.65 -12.98 -9.07
N LYS A 28 -23.78 -13.99 -9.02
CA LYS A 28 -24.15 -15.34 -8.61
C LYS A 28 -24.73 -15.39 -7.20
N ASP A 29 -24.13 -14.65 -6.28
CA ASP A 29 -24.47 -14.58 -4.87
C ASP A 29 -23.98 -13.24 -4.28
N GLU A 30 -24.32 -12.99 -3.02
CA GLU A 30 -23.92 -11.79 -2.31
C GLU A 30 -22.38 -11.70 -2.14
N ALA A 31 -21.70 -12.84 -1.93
CA ALA A 31 -20.25 -12.86 -1.82
C ALA A 31 -19.56 -12.39 -3.10
N ALA A 32 -20.07 -12.81 -4.28
CA ALA A 32 -19.60 -12.34 -5.57
C ALA A 32 -19.84 -10.83 -5.78
N TYR A 33 -20.97 -10.31 -5.30
CA TYR A 33 -21.25 -8.88 -5.36
C TYR A 33 -20.30 -8.08 -4.47
N GLN A 34 -20.11 -8.49 -3.23
CA GLN A 34 -19.19 -7.84 -2.29
C GLN A 34 -17.72 -7.91 -2.80
N GLY A 35 -17.29 -9.07 -3.29
CA GLY A 35 -15.98 -9.22 -3.91
C GLY A 35 -15.76 -8.26 -5.08
N TRP A 36 -16.78 -8.10 -5.94
CA TRP A 36 -16.74 -7.14 -7.04
C TRP A 36 -16.67 -5.68 -6.56
N LEU A 37 -17.40 -5.32 -5.50
CA LEU A 37 -17.36 -3.97 -4.92
C LEU A 37 -15.97 -3.63 -4.40
N VAL A 38 -15.33 -4.55 -3.64
CA VAL A 38 -13.97 -4.39 -3.13
C VAL A 38 -12.97 -4.22 -4.27
N GLU A 39 -13.07 -5.04 -5.32
CA GLU A 39 -12.17 -4.92 -6.47
C GLU A 39 -12.39 -3.64 -7.26
N LYS A 40 -13.64 -3.20 -7.42
CA LYS A 40 -13.99 -1.93 -8.05
C LYS A 40 -13.39 -0.75 -7.28
N GLU A 41 -13.52 -0.74 -5.96
CA GLU A 41 -12.97 0.30 -5.11
C GLU A 41 -11.43 0.33 -5.20
N LYS A 42 -10.80 -0.85 -5.16
CA LYS A 42 -9.34 -0.98 -5.35
C LYS A 42 -8.89 -0.41 -6.70
N ARG A 43 -9.61 -0.71 -7.79
CA ARG A 43 -9.30 -0.15 -9.11
C ARG A 43 -9.47 1.37 -9.13
N ALA A 44 -10.55 1.89 -8.53
CA ALA A 44 -10.77 3.33 -8.46
C ALA A 44 -9.63 4.06 -7.74
N ARG A 45 -9.14 3.53 -6.60
CA ARG A 45 -7.97 4.09 -5.89
C ARG A 45 -6.70 4.05 -6.73
N LEU A 46 -6.47 2.96 -7.47
CA LEU A 46 -5.30 2.86 -8.35
C LEU A 46 -5.37 3.86 -9.52
N ASP A 47 -6.56 4.05 -10.10
CA ASP A 47 -6.79 5.03 -11.17
C ASP A 47 -6.63 6.47 -10.65
N GLU A 48 -7.10 6.76 -9.44
CA GLU A 48 -6.94 8.04 -8.77
C GLU A 48 -5.44 8.35 -8.53
N ALA A 49 -4.69 7.43 -7.93
CA ALA A 49 -3.26 7.59 -7.72
C ALA A 49 -2.50 7.79 -9.04
N ARG A 50 -2.85 7.02 -10.08
CA ARG A 50 -2.25 7.20 -11.42
C ARG A 50 -2.55 8.58 -11.99
N ASN A 51 -3.79 9.05 -11.88
CA ASN A 51 -4.19 10.35 -12.38
C ASN A 51 -3.50 11.50 -11.62
N GLU A 52 -3.32 11.36 -10.30
CA GLU A 52 -2.54 12.31 -9.48
C GLU A 52 -1.08 12.39 -9.96
N ILE A 53 -0.44 11.25 -10.24
CA ILE A 53 0.93 11.21 -10.79
C ILE A 53 1.00 11.97 -12.13
N ILE A 54 0.05 11.70 -13.03
CA ILE A 54 -0.01 12.35 -14.34
C ILE A 54 -0.20 13.84 -14.17
N HIS A 55 -1.09 14.25 -13.28
CA HIS A 55 -1.38 15.66 -13.00
C HIS A 55 -0.12 16.39 -12.50
N ILE A 56 0.56 15.89 -11.49
CA ILE A 56 1.77 16.50 -10.95
C ILE A 56 2.85 16.62 -12.04
N ILE A 57 3.08 15.56 -12.81
CA ILE A 57 4.11 15.61 -13.85
C ILE A 57 3.75 16.59 -14.98
N ALA A 58 2.51 16.55 -15.48
CA ALA A 58 2.11 17.37 -16.62
C ALA A 58 1.96 18.85 -16.25
N PHE A 59 1.33 19.15 -15.13
CA PHE A 59 0.99 20.53 -14.79
C PHE A 59 2.04 21.18 -13.89
N ASP A 60 2.51 20.50 -12.84
CA ASP A 60 3.45 21.10 -11.91
C ASP A 60 4.88 21.15 -12.46
N PHE A 61 5.33 20.08 -13.15
CA PHE A 61 6.72 19.98 -13.60
C PHE A 61 6.91 20.43 -15.06
N LEU A 62 6.00 20.07 -15.96
CA LEU A 62 6.11 20.46 -17.38
C LEU A 62 5.42 21.79 -17.69
N GLY A 63 4.55 22.28 -16.80
CA GLY A 63 3.80 23.53 -17.02
C GLY A 63 2.82 23.44 -18.18
N CYS A 64 2.25 22.26 -18.46
CA CYS A 64 1.23 22.13 -19.50
C CYS A 64 0.02 23.02 -19.16
N PRO A 65 -0.59 23.72 -20.13
CA PRO A 65 -1.82 24.48 -19.89
C PRO A 65 -2.96 23.57 -19.44
N GLU A 66 -3.81 24.07 -18.55
CA GLU A 66 -5.02 23.34 -18.14
C GLU A 66 -5.90 23.02 -19.36
N GLY A 67 -6.48 21.81 -19.36
CA GLY A 67 -7.31 21.33 -20.48
C GLY A 67 -6.53 20.73 -21.64
N THR A 68 -5.20 20.79 -21.66
CA THR A 68 -4.40 20.08 -22.67
C THR A 68 -4.17 18.62 -22.27
N PRO A 69 -4.25 17.67 -23.23
CA PRO A 69 -3.99 16.27 -22.93
C PRO A 69 -2.51 16.08 -22.52
N PRO A 70 -2.23 15.34 -21.45
CA PRO A 70 -0.87 15.04 -21.02
C PRO A 70 -0.06 14.34 -22.12
N PRO A 71 1.25 14.60 -22.24
CA PRO A 71 2.11 13.91 -23.20
C PRO A 71 2.06 12.38 -23.02
N ARG A 72 1.88 11.66 -24.15
CA ARG A 72 1.77 10.19 -24.14
C ARG A 72 2.97 9.49 -23.52
N LEU A 73 4.14 10.09 -23.54
CA LEU A 73 5.35 9.54 -22.96
C LEU A 73 5.25 9.37 -21.43
N ILE A 74 4.48 10.23 -20.74
CA ILE A 74 4.24 10.10 -19.30
C ILE A 74 3.58 8.75 -18.99
N PHE A 75 2.53 8.38 -19.72
CA PHE A 75 1.82 7.11 -19.53
C PHE A 75 2.74 5.89 -19.74
N LYS A 76 3.58 5.95 -20.79
CA LYS A 76 4.56 4.91 -21.08
C LYS A 76 5.55 4.75 -19.93
N LYS A 77 6.09 5.85 -19.43
CA LYS A 77 7.05 5.87 -18.33
C LYS A 77 6.46 5.39 -17.00
N ILE A 78 5.22 5.76 -16.69
CA ILE A 78 4.49 5.23 -15.53
C ILE A 78 4.32 3.72 -15.66
N GLN A 79 4.00 3.22 -16.87
CA GLN A 79 3.83 1.80 -17.11
C GLN A 79 5.15 1.01 -16.94
N GLU A 80 6.30 1.60 -17.25
CA GLU A 80 7.61 0.99 -17.00
C GLU A 80 7.90 0.80 -15.50
N LEU A 81 7.30 1.62 -14.63
CA LEU A 81 7.48 1.58 -13.17
C LEU A 81 6.33 0.89 -12.41
N LYS A 82 5.35 0.33 -13.12
CA LYS A 82 4.12 -0.24 -12.52
C LYS A 82 4.36 -1.33 -11.47
N ASP A 83 5.48 -2.06 -11.58
CA ASP A 83 5.82 -3.17 -10.68
C ASP A 83 6.10 -2.71 -9.25
N TYR A 84 6.47 -1.44 -9.05
CA TYR A 84 6.60 -0.81 -7.74
C TYR A 84 5.26 -0.36 -7.14
N GLY A 85 4.20 -0.26 -7.97
CA GLY A 85 2.89 0.28 -7.58
C GLY A 85 2.82 1.80 -7.63
N TYR A 86 1.61 2.32 -7.89
CA TYR A 86 1.41 3.78 -8.01
C TYR A 86 1.66 4.53 -6.69
N ASP A 87 1.39 3.92 -5.54
CA ASP A 87 1.69 4.49 -4.23
C ASP A 87 3.19 4.83 -4.08
N ALA A 88 4.07 3.90 -4.49
CA ALA A 88 5.52 4.12 -4.40
C ALA A 88 6.00 5.18 -5.39
N ILE A 89 5.43 5.25 -6.60
CA ILE A 89 5.75 6.29 -7.57
C ILE A 89 5.33 7.66 -7.01
N LEU A 90 4.11 7.77 -6.50
CA LEU A 90 3.56 9.01 -5.96
C LEU A 90 4.37 9.50 -4.75
N GLU A 91 4.67 8.58 -3.81
CA GLU A 91 5.48 8.92 -2.65
C GLU A 91 6.91 9.35 -3.05
N THR A 92 7.51 8.70 -4.06
CA THR A 92 8.82 9.10 -4.59
C THR A 92 8.76 10.52 -5.18
N ILE A 93 7.69 10.85 -5.90
CA ILE A 93 7.48 12.19 -6.44
C ILE A 93 7.35 13.20 -5.29
N LYS A 94 6.57 12.90 -4.24
CA LYS A 94 6.40 13.78 -3.07
C LYS A 94 7.74 14.03 -2.36
N VAL A 95 8.51 12.99 -2.09
CA VAL A 95 9.83 13.09 -1.43
C VAL A 95 10.85 13.87 -2.28
N LYS A 96 10.75 13.82 -3.60
CA LYS A 96 11.68 14.47 -4.53
C LYS A 96 11.09 15.69 -5.23
N TYR A 97 9.92 16.15 -4.80
CA TYR A 97 9.17 17.22 -5.43
C TYR A 97 10.03 18.46 -5.72
N ASP A 98 10.67 18.99 -4.69
CA ASP A 98 11.48 20.22 -4.81
C ASP A 98 12.68 20.02 -5.76
N SER A 99 13.33 18.86 -5.71
CA SER A 99 14.46 18.54 -6.59
C SER A 99 14.03 18.45 -8.06
N ILE A 100 12.87 17.81 -8.31
CA ILE A 100 12.31 17.69 -9.66
C ILE A 100 11.84 19.07 -10.16
N LYS A 101 11.14 19.82 -9.33
CA LYS A 101 10.63 21.16 -9.65
C LYS A 101 11.77 22.12 -9.98
N TRP A 102 12.81 22.14 -9.14
CA TRP A 102 13.99 22.94 -9.38
C TRP A 102 14.65 22.58 -10.72
N ALA A 103 14.84 21.27 -10.99
CA ALA A 103 15.44 20.83 -12.23
C ALA A 103 14.59 21.19 -13.46
N SER A 104 13.27 21.08 -13.35
CA SER A 104 12.34 21.41 -14.43
C SER A 104 12.36 22.90 -14.79
N THR A 105 12.64 23.77 -13.82
CA THR A 105 12.65 25.23 -14.02
C THR A 105 14.03 25.80 -14.37
N HIS A 106 15.11 25.17 -13.88
CA HIS A 106 16.47 25.73 -14.02
C HIS A 106 17.33 25.03 -15.07
N LYS A 107 16.98 23.82 -15.49
CA LYS A 107 17.72 23.12 -16.55
C LYS A 107 17.10 23.37 -17.91
N THR A 108 17.98 23.56 -18.89
CA THR A 108 17.57 23.66 -20.29
C THR A 108 17.48 22.26 -20.89
N PHE A 109 16.31 21.91 -21.40
CA PHE A 109 16.07 20.65 -22.10
C PHE A 109 15.91 20.91 -23.60
N ARG A 110 16.37 19.98 -24.42
CA ARG A 110 16.22 20.08 -25.87
C ARG A 110 14.75 20.10 -26.30
N ASP A 111 13.94 19.27 -25.61
CA ASP A 111 12.51 19.10 -25.87
C ASP A 111 11.78 18.59 -24.62
N THR A 112 10.48 18.57 -24.67
CA THR A 112 9.61 18.05 -23.60
C THR A 112 9.89 16.55 -23.30
N SER A 113 10.30 15.78 -24.33
CA SER A 113 10.61 14.35 -24.15
C SER A 113 11.85 14.16 -23.29
N GLY A 114 12.88 14.96 -23.50
CA GLY A 114 14.09 15.00 -22.70
C GLY A 114 13.79 15.41 -21.24
N GLN A 115 12.93 16.40 -21.05
CA GLN A 115 12.49 16.82 -19.72
C GLN A 115 11.75 15.68 -18.98
N ILE A 116 10.80 15.01 -19.64
CA ILE A 116 10.09 13.85 -19.10
C ILE A 116 11.07 12.73 -18.75
N ALA A 117 11.99 12.40 -19.65
CA ALA A 117 13.00 11.35 -19.41
C ALA A 117 13.85 11.66 -18.17
N TYR A 118 14.23 12.92 -17.98
CA TYR A 118 15.00 13.36 -16.82
C TYR A 118 14.21 13.25 -15.51
N ILE A 119 12.93 13.68 -15.50
CA ILE A 119 12.03 13.52 -14.34
C ILE A 119 11.94 12.05 -13.95
N PHE A 120 11.68 11.18 -14.91
CA PHE A 120 11.57 9.74 -14.65
C PHE A 120 12.90 9.08 -14.26
N ALA A 121 14.05 9.62 -14.69
CA ALA A 121 15.34 9.17 -14.21
C ALA A 121 15.52 9.47 -12.70
N ILE A 122 15.11 10.64 -12.22
CA ILE A 122 15.11 10.96 -10.78
C ILE A 122 14.20 9.99 -10.02
N ILE A 123 12.98 9.76 -10.53
CA ILE A 123 12.03 8.84 -9.91
C ILE A 123 12.63 7.42 -9.84
N SER A 124 13.11 6.89 -10.96
CA SER A 124 13.66 5.53 -11.07
C SER A 124 14.85 5.29 -10.13
N ASN A 125 15.72 6.29 -9.97
CA ASN A 125 16.87 6.19 -9.09
C ASN A 125 16.51 6.18 -7.59
N ASN A 126 15.32 6.65 -7.23
CA ASN A 126 14.91 6.78 -5.83
C ASN A 126 13.78 5.81 -5.43
N ILE A 127 13.01 5.29 -6.39
CA ILE A 127 11.80 4.52 -6.14
C ILE A 127 12.07 3.24 -5.33
N LEU A 128 13.18 2.55 -5.55
CA LEU A 128 13.51 1.32 -4.82
C LEU A 128 13.62 1.54 -3.32
N ASN A 129 14.22 2.65 -2.91
CA ASN A 129 14.38 2.99 -1.49
C ASN A 129 13.04 3.33 -0.85
N VAL A 130 12.18 4.08 -1.55
CA VAL A 130 10.84 4.42 -1.10
C VAL A 130 9.96 3.17 -1.02
N TYR A 131 9.99 2.33 -2.04
CA TYR A 131 9.26 1.06 -2.07
C TYR A 131 9.61 0.15 -0.88
N LYS A 132 10.91 0.00 -0.57
CA LYS A 132 11.36 -0.79 0.59
C LYS A 132 10.83 -0.22 1.91
N LYS A 133 10.83 1.11 2.07
CA LYS A 133 10.27 1.77 3.27
C LYS A 133 8.77 1.52 3.40
N LEU A 134 7.99 1.77 2.34
CA LEU A 134 6.55 1.54 2.33
C LEU A 134 6.19 0.07 2.61
N LYS A 135 6.95 -0.86 2.04
CA LYS A 135 6.75 -2.29 2.31
C LYS A 135 7.00 -2.63 3.78
N ALA A 136 8.10 -2.14 4.36
CA ALA A 136 8.41 -2.35 5.77
C ALA A 136 7.37 -1.72 6.71
N GLU A 137 6.82 -0.56 6.36
CA GLU A 137 5.74 0.09 7.13
C GLU A 137 4.46 -0.75 7.07
N LYS A 138 4.03 -1.18 5.89
CA LYS A 138 2.86 -2.06 5.72
C LYS A 138 3.01 -3.38 6.50
N GLU A 139 4.20 -3.98 6.51
CA GLU A 139 4.49 -5.18 7.30
C GLU A 139 4.43 -4.93 8.82
N ARG A 140 4.94 -3.78 9.28
CA ARG A 140 4.85 -3.38 10.70
C ARG A 140 3.41 -3.14 11.13
N GLU A 141 2.61 -2.47 10.31
CA GLU A 141 1.19 -2.25 10.57
C GLU A 141 0.41 -3.55 10.61
N ALA A 142 0.64 -4.46 9.65
CA ALA A 142 0.01 -5.77 9.62
C ALA A 142 0.37 -6.62 10.87
N ARG A 143 1.62 -6.54 11.37
CA ARG A 143 2.02 -7.20 12.63
C ARG A 143 1.33 -6.59 13.84
N LYS A 144 1.23 -5.26 13.90
CA LYS A 144 0.52 -4.56 14.99
C LYS A 144 -0.96 -4.92 15.01
N GLN A 145 -1.58 -5.03 13.83
CA GLN A 145 -2.99 -5.40 13.72
C GLN A 145 -3.22 -6.84 14.19
N LYS A 146 -2.39 -7.80 13.75
CA LYS A 146 -2.45 -9.19 14.21
C LYS A 146 -2.28 -9.34 15.72
N LEU A 147 -1.40 -8.53 16.33
CA LEU A 147 -1.22 -8.50 17.79
C LEU A 147 -2.45 -7.95 18.53
N ARG A 148 -3.20 -7.02 17.92
CA ARG A 148 -4.44 -6.49 18.51
C ARG A 148 -5.64 -7.44 18.36
N GLU A 149 -5.64 -8.25 17.30
CA GLU A 149 -6.70 -9.23 17.00
C GLU A 149 -6.50 -10.57 17.72
N GLN A 150 -5.32 -10.83 18.33
CA GLN A 150 -5.15 -11.97 19.23
C GLN A 150 -5.71 -11.56 20.61
N PRO A 151 -6.85 -12.09 21.04
CA PRO A 151 -7.31 -11.90 22.40
C PRO A 151 -6.23 -12.46 23.34
N ASP A 152 -5.94 -11.73 24.42
CA ASP A 152 -5.02 -12.13 25.48
C ASP A 152 -5.44 -13.50 26.06
N LEU A 153 -4.98 -14.58 25.44
CA LEU A 153 -5.11 -15.94 25.97
C LEU A 153 -4.32 -16.14 27.27
N ASN A 154 -3.59 -15.10 27.70
CA ASN A 154 -2.81 -15.14 28.94
C ASN A 154 -3.51 -14.54 30.17
N THR A 155 -4.72 -13.97 30.02
CA THR A 155 -5.41 -13.36 31.17
C THR A 155 -6.31 -14.35 31.92
N GLU A 156 -6.67 -15.47 31.30
CA GLU A 156 -7.53 -16.46 31.96
C GLU A 156 -6.77 -17.59 32.76
N MET A 157 -5.44 -17.67 32.65
CA MET A 157 -4.66 -18.68 33.38
C MET A 157 -4.07 -18.21 34.72
N ILE A 158 -4.40 -17.04 35.22
CA ILE A 158 -3.81 -16.50 36.47
C ILE A 158 -4.85 -16.40 37.61
N VAL A 159 -6.11 -16.77 37.42
CA VAL A 159 -7.13 -16.61 38.48
C VAL A 159 -7.36 -17.88 39.34
N ASP A 160 -6.92 -19.07 38.93
CA ASP A 160 -7.17 -20.33 39.65
C ASP A 160 -5.97 -20.84 40.48
N GLY A 161 -5.20 -19.95 41.11
CA GLY A 161 -4.05 -20.42 41.89
C GLY A 161 -3.53 -19.49 42.98
N ILE A 162 -4.29 -18.48 43.39
CA ILE A 162 -3.90 -17.65 44.53
C ILE A 162 -4.59 -18.15 45.77
N ASN A 163 -3.96 -19.11 46.44
CA ASN A 163 -4.20 -19.40 47.85
C ASN A 163 -3.58 -18.23 48.64
N ILE A 164 -4.42 -17.36 49.17
CA ILE A 164 -4.01 -16.29 50.07
C ILE A 164 -3.81 -16.90 51.42
N ASP A 165 -2.57 -17.34 51.72
CA ASP A 165 -2.12 -17.60 53.07
C ASP A 165 -1.18 -16.44 53.49
N ASP A 166 -1.41 -15.91 54.67
CA ASP A 166 -0.82 -14.70 55.26
C ASP A 166 0.71 -14.70 55.27
N GLY A 167 1.36 -14.24 54.24
CA GLY A 167 2.82 -14.11 54.16
C GLY A 167 3.28 -13.11 53.11
N LYS A 168 3.97 -12.05 53.57
CA LYS A 168 4.56 -10.94 52.82
C LYS A 168 5.08 -11.33 51.41
N PRO A 169 4.82 -10.52 50.35
CA PRO A 169 5.27 -10.81 49.02
C PRO A 169 6.79 -10.81 48.93
N LYS A 170 7.39 -11.97 48.63
CA LYS A 170 8.78 -12.09 48.20
C LYS A 170 8.87 -11.70 46.75
N LEU A 171 9.46 -10.54 46.45
CA LEU A 171 9.87 -10.15 45.10
C LEU A 171 10.86 -11.18 44.54
N ILE A 172 10.42 -12.01 43.63
CA ILE A 172 11.31 -12.89 42.86
C ILE A 172 11.95 -12.01 41.77
N ASN A 173 13.19 -11.62 42.04
CA ASN A 173 14.01 -10.85 41.14
C ASN A 173 14.47 -11.74 39.97
N LYS A 174 13.76 -11.69 38.82
CA LYS A 174 14.10 -12.43 37.61
C LYS A 174 15.21 -11.78 36.75
N ASN A 175 16.15 -11.08 37.39
CA ASN A 175 17.26 -10.41 36.68
C ASN A 175 18.63 -11.09 36.88
N THR A 176 18.68 -12.43 36.93
CA THR A 176 19.97 -13.12 37.02
C THR A 176 20.59 -13.54 35.70
N ASN A 177 19.90 -13.34 34.55
CA ASN A 177 20.46 -13.74 33.24
C ASN A 177 21.07 -12.58 32.44
N LEU A 178 20.96 -11.31 32.88
CA LEU A 178 21.58 -10.20 32.15
C LEU A 178 23.03 -9.92 32.55
N LYS A 179 23.44 -10.34 33.75
CA LYS A 179 24.84 -10.15 34.19
C LYS A 179 25.83 -11.09 33.54
N LYS A 180 25.41 -12.26 33.09
CA LYS A 180 26.29 -13.21 32.41
C LYS A 180 26.68 -12.83 31.00
N PHE A 181 25.90 -11.93 30.34
CA PHE A 181 26.16 -11.47 28.96
C PHE A 181 27.09 -10.24 28.89
N LEU A 182 27.33 -9.57 30.02
CA LEU A 182 28.17 -8.37 30.09
C LEU A 182 29.61 -8.65 30.57
N GLU A 183 29.89 -9.85 31.07
CA GLU A 183 31.23 -10.21 31.60
C GLU A 183 32.08 -11.04 30.61
N GLU A 184 31.56 -11.42 29.43
CA GLU A 184 32.29 -12.21 28.42
C GLU A 184 32.78 -11.36 27.22
N GLY A 185 32.77 -10.02 27.32
CA GLY A 185 33.08 -9.09 26.21
C GLY A 185 34.40 -8.35 26.24
N ASP A 186 35.29 -8.59 27.20
CA ASP A 186 36.60 -7.89 27.31
C ASP A 186 37.80 -8.88 27.30
N GLU A 187 37.96 -9.60 26.21
CA GLU A 187 39.25 -10.20 25.83
C GLU A 187 39.27 -10.40 24.30
N TYR A 188 39.74 -9.36 23.58
CA TYR A 188 40.64 -9.43 22.41
C TYR A 188 40.96 -8.01 21.92
#